data_cd83bd2131cda51a7f612a031171140a
#
_entry.id   cd83bd2131cda51a7f612a031171140a
#
_cell.length_a   1.000
_cell.length_b   1.000
_cell.length_c   1.000
_cell.angle_alpha   90.00
_cell.angle_beta   90.00
_cell.angle_gamma   90.00
#
_symmetry.space_group_name_H-M   'P 1'
#
loop_
_entity.id
_entity.type
_entity.pdbx_description
1 polymer ?
#
loop_
_entity_poly.entity_id
_entity_poly.type
_entity_poly.pdbx_seq_one_letter_code
_entity_poly.pdbx_strand_id
1 'polypeptide(L)'
;MKKTVSLILVLMTALFACLSACVAEEAANTGKVQKYGNIGRLSKLNITEDELNDVLKDIMVDSICDKYVFYDTMNDMLMALNRGDIVVLETDQNTVRYIASRNDNIADRPPYMNPNMLVFCMLLREEDAELRDQISACIAGMNEDGTIELMKQTYIEDVIAGEEPDAIEPVAFPGAETIKVAVTGDRPPMDYVSAGGNPLGFNTALITEVAKRLEMNVEMVNVSCAARGIALATGVCDIVFWMEVGDFENWEGADFEDQPENTVVTDPYMSVPLWWAVLKDSPVVNVYRDN
;
A
#
# COMPACT_ATOMS: atom_id res chain seq x y z
N MET A 1 53.17 -32.13 -35.50
CA MET A 1 53.22 -31.38 -34.22
C MET A 1 53.06 -29.85 -34.33
N LYS A 2 53.54 -29.17 -35.37
CA LYS A 2 53.40 -27.69 -35.50
C LYS A 2 51.98 -27.17 -35.79
N LYS A 3 51.06 -27.94 -36.38
CA LYS A 3 49.67 -27.53 -36.66
C LYS A 3 48.73 -27.63 -35.45
N THR A 4 48.97 -28.52 -34.52
CA THR A 4 48.16 -28.70 -33.29
C THR A 4 48.47 -27.64 -32.24
N VAL A 5 49.69 -27.13 -32.16
CA VAL A 5 50.06 -26.05 -31.20
C VAL A 5 49.44 -24.72 -31.64
N SER A 6 49.34 -24.46 -32.95
CA SER A 6 48.73 -23.22 -33.49
C SER A 6 47.22 -23.15 -33.24
N LEU A 7 46.50 -24.29 -33.27
CA LEU A 7 45.06 -24.33 -33.00
C LEU A 7 44.72 -24.11 -31.52
N ILE A 8 45.54 -24.63 -30.61
CA ILE A 8 45.35 -24.43 -29.14
C ILE A 8 45.63 -22.98 -28.75
N LEU A 9 46.61 -22.33 -29.38
CA LEU A 9 46.93 -20.91 -29.13
C LEU A 9 45.82 -19.99 -29.61
N VAL A 10 45.19 -20.27 -30.76
CA VAL A 10 44.04 -19.49 -31.29
C VAL A 10 42.77 -19.69 -30.41
N LEU A 11 42.54 -20.91 -29.88
CA LEU A 11 41.44 -21.17 -28.98
C LEU A 11 41.65 -20.50 -27.60
N MET A 12 42.87 -20.45 -27.06
CA MET A 12 43.17 -19.75 -25.83
C MET A 12 43.04 -18.23 -25.98
N THR A 13 43.45 -17.65 -27.11
CA THR A 13 43.26 -16.20 -27.34
C THR A 13 41.80 -15.82 -27.55
N ALA A 14 40.99 -16.69 -28.18
CA ALA A 14 39.53 -16.45 -28.29
C ALA A 14 38.81 -16.57 -26.94
N LEU A 15 39.22 -17.53 -26.08
CA LEU A 15 38.67 -17.65 -24.72
C LEU A 15 39.04 -16.44 -23.85
N PHE A 16 40.27 -15.94 -23.97
CA PHE A 16 40.71 -14.73 -23.25
C PHE A 16 40.04 -13.47 -23.75
N ALA A 17 39.73 -13.38 -25.04
CA ALA A 17 38.97 -12.26 -25.61
C ALA A 17 37.50 -12.29 -25.16
N CYS A 18 36.86 -13.46 -25.06
CA CYS A 18 35.51 -13.58 -24.48
C CYS A 18 35.46 -13.28 -23.00
N LEU A 19 36.47 -13.72 -22.22
CA LEU A 19 36.56 -13.38 -20.77
C LEU A 19 36.81 -11.88 -20.56
N SER A 20 37.65 -11.24 -21.40
CA SER A 20 37.88 -9.81 -21.31
C SER A 20 36.70 -8.98 -21.83
N ALA A 21 35.88 -9.49 -22.74
CA ALA A 21 34.64 -8.84 -23.13
C ALA A 21 33.58 -8.91 -22.03
N CYS A 22 33.42 -10.06 -21.35
CA CYS A 22 32.53 -10.15 -20.18
C CYS A 22 32.98 -9.27 -19.00
N VAL A 23 34.31 -9.20 -18.75
CA VAL A 23 34.84 -8.32 -17.68
C VAL A 23 34.80 -6.85 -18.09
N ALA A 24 34.86 -6.53 -19.42
CA ALA A 24 34.72 -5.16 -19.92
C ALA A 24 33.27 -4.69 -19.95
N GLU A 25 32.31 -5.60 -20.07
CA GLU A 25 30.87 -5.29 -19.93
C GLU A 25 30.49 -5.04 -18.47
N GLU A 26 31.09 -5.73 -17.50
CA GLU A 26 30.94 -5.44 -16.07
C GLU A 26 31.64 -4.13 -15.63
N ALA A 27 32.74 -3.75 -16.31
CA ALA A 27 33.50 -2.52 -15.98
C ALA A 27 32.96 -1.25 -16.65
N ALA A 28 32.02 -1.37 -17.59
CA ALA A 28 31.33 -0.26 -18.24
C ALA A 28 30.01 0.12 -17.55
N ASN A 29 29.69 -0.50 -16.42
CA ASN A 29 28.54 -0.11 -15.61
C ASN A 29 28.85 1.22 -14.92
N THR A 30 28.58 2.30 -15.63
CA THR A 30 28.54 3.66 -15.11
C THR A 30 27.59 3.66 -13.94
N GLY A 31 28.00 3.69 -12.73
CA GLY A 31 27.28 3.72 -11.43
C GLY A 31 25.79 4.09 -11.38
N LYS A 32 25.05 3.88 -12.45
CA LYS A 32 23.61 4.09 -12.54
C LYS A 32 22.88 2.80 -12.13
N VAL A 33 21.97 2.93 -11.21
CA VAL A 33 21.07 1.84 -10.79
C VAL A 33 20.26 1.36 -12.01
N GLN A 34 20.19 0.05 -12.21
CA GLN A 34 19.35 -0.52 -13.27
C GLN A 34 17.88 -0.29 -12.93
N LYS A 35 17.13 0.25 -13.88
CA LYS A 35 15.68 0.46 -13.76
C LYS A 35 14.93 -0.74 -14.33
N TYR A 36 13.81 -1.08 -13.69
CA TYR A 36 12.97 -2.22 -14.06
C TYR A 36 11.56 -1.81 -14.48
N GLY A 37 11.09 -0.61 -14.16
CA GLY A 37 9.78 -0.07 -14.50
C GLY A 37 9.15 0.76 -13.37
N ASN A 38 7.84 0.92 -13.41
CA ASN A 38 7.13 1.83 -12.51
C ASN A 38 6.66 1.15 -11.21
N ILE A 39 6.42 1.96 -10.17
CA ILE A 39 5.74 1.58 -8.94
C ILE A 39 4.27 2.01 -9.05
N GLY A 40 3.33 1.09 -8.82
CA GLY A 40 1.91 1.42 -8.67
C GLY A 40 1.57 1.73 -7.22
N ARG A 41 0.76 2.76 -7.02
CA ARG A 41 0.23 3.19 -5.74
C ARG A 41 -1.22 3.65 -5.89
N LEU A 42 -2.03 3.52 -4.84
CA LEU A 42 -3.37 4.12 -4.84
C LEU A 42 -3.28 5.65 -4.82
N SER A 43 -4.21 6.30 -5.53
CA SER A 43 -4.31 7.76 -5.57
C SER A 43 -4.38 8.35 -4.17
N LYS A 44 -3.63 9.42 -3.98
CA LYS A 44 -3.54 10.19 -2.75
C LYS A 44 -4.74 11.15 -2.60
N LEU A 45 -4.89 11.77 -1.42
CA LEU A 45 -6.01 12.69 -1.14
C LEU A 45 -5.72 14.10 -1.62
N ASN A 46 -4.50 14.56 -1.47
CA ASN A 46 -4.11 15.97 -1.63
C ASN A 46 -2.95 16.19 -2.60
N ILE A 47 -2.19 15.16 -2.95
CA ILE A 47 -1.07 15.25 -3.89
C ILE A 47 -1.39 14.48 -5.19
N THR A 48 -1.10 15.08 -6.34
CA THR A 48 -1.22 14.45 -7.66
C THR A 48 -0.02 13.54 -7.96
N GLU A 49 -0.16 12.66 -8.97
CA GLU A 49 0.94 11.81 -9.46
C GLU A 49 2.16 12.63 -9.88
N ASP A 50 1.92 13.72 -10.62
CA ASP A 50 3.00 14.57 -11.13
C ASP A 50 3.72 15.29 -9.98
N GLU A 51 3.01 15.83 -9.01
CA GLU A 51 3.58 16.47 -7.82
C GLU A 51 4.41 15.49 -7.00
N LEU A 52 3.91 14.27 -6.75
CA LEU A 52 4.67 13.24 -6.04
C LEU A 52 5.96 12.88 -6.79
N ASN A 53 5.89 12.67 -8.10
CA ASN A 53 7.06 12.34 -8.90
C ASN A 53 8.07 13.49 -8.97
N ASP A 54 7.62 14.74 -8.97
CA ASP A 54 8.49 15.92 -8.94
C ASP A 54 9.24 16.04 -7.60
N VAL A 55 8.54 15.81 -6.48
CA VAL A 55 9.14 15.82 -5.14
C VAL A 55 10.17 14.69 -4.99
N LEU A 56 9.86 13.50 -5.49
CA LEU A 56 10.69 12.31 -5.33
C LEU A 56 11.76 12.13 -6.43
N LYS A 57 11.83 13.01 -7.43
CA LYS A 57 12.70 12.84 -8.61
C LYS A 57 14.17 12.54 -8.28
N ASP A 58 14.74 13.22 -7.26
CA ASP A 58 16.14 13.05 -6.88
C ASP A 58 16.36 11.72 -6.13
N ILE A 59 15.39 11.30 -5.32
CA ILE A 59 15.40 10.00 -4.63
C ILE A 59 15.24 8.87 -5.64
N MET A 60 14.38 9.05 -6.65
CA MET A 60 14.13 8.05 -7.68
C MET A 60 15.33 7.83 -8.61
N VAL A 61 16.36 8.70 -8.62
CA VAL A 61 17.60 8.46 -9.39
C VAL A 61 18.29 7.16 -8.95
N ASP A 62 18.34 6.91 -7.64
CA ASP A 62 18.98 5.73 -7.04
C ASP A 62 18.00 4.58 -6.77
N SER A 63 16.73 4.74 -7.15
CA SER A 63 15.72 3.69 -7.08
C SER A 63 15.86 2.71 -8.23
N ILE A 64 15.46 1.46 -8.01
CA ILE A 64 15.31 0.44 -9.07
C ILE A 64 14.07 0.64 -9.94
N CYS A 65 13.19 1.58 -9.59
CA CYS A 65 11.98 1.93 -10.33
C CYS A 65 12.10 3.32 -10.97
N ASP A 66 11.31 3.55 -12.04
CA ASP A 66 11.36 4.79 -12.81
C ASP A 66 10.58 5.92 -12.16
N LYS A 67 9.32 5.66 -11.81
CA LYS A 67 8.39 6.62 -11.21
C LYS A 67 7.21 5.94 -10.54
N TYR A 68 6.43 6.71 -9.79
CA TYR A 68 5.12 6.32 -9.29
C TYR A 68 4.04 6.51 -10.35
N VAL A 69 3.08 5.57 -10.38
CA VAL A 69 1.83 5.63 -11.17
C VAL A 69 0.66 5.42 -10.25
N PHE A 70 -0.33 6.32 -10.29
CA PHE A 70 -1.50 6.26 -9.43
C PHE A 70 -2.64 5.43 -10.03
N TYR A 71 -3.35 4.74 -9.17
CA TYR A 71 -4.52 3.92 -9.48
C TYR A 71 -5.67 4.27 -8.54
N ASP A 72 -6.88 4.26 -9.06
CA ASP A 72 -8.10 4.57 -8.28
C ASP A 72 -8.64 3.38 -7.51
N THR A 73 -8.32 2.16 -7.95
CA THR A 73 -8.76 0.92 -7.32
C THR A 73 -7.60 -0.06 -7.14
N MET A 74 -7.70 -0.91 -6.12
CA MET A 74 -6.71 -1.98 -5.91
C MET A 74 -6.75 -3.00 -7.04
N ASN A 75 -7.94 -3.28 -7.59
CA ASN A 75 -8.11 -4.20 -8.70
C ASN A 75 -7.39 -3.73 -9.97
N ASP A 76 -7.50 -2.44 -10.33
CA ASP A 76 -6.81 -1.89 -11.50
C ASP A 76 -5.28 -1.97 -11.32
N MET A 77 -4.79 -1.66 -10.13
CA MET A 77 -3.36 -1.73 -9.80
C MET A 77 -2.84 -3.18 -9.86
N LEU A 78 -3.61 -4.15 -9.35
CA LEU A 78 -3.26 -5.57 -9.44
C LEU A 78 -3.27 -6.08 -10.90
N MET A 79 -4.23 -5.63 -11.69
CA MET A 79 -4.25 -5.92 -13.13
C MET A 79 -3.05 -5.32 -13.87
N ALA A 80 -2.64 -4.10 -13.52
CA ALA A 80 -1.45 -3.46 -14.08
C ALA A 80 -0.16 -4.22 -13.72
N LEU A 81 -0.03 -4.71 -12.48
CA LEU A 81 1.08 -5.58 -12.09
C LEU A 81 1.12 -6.86 -12.92
N ASN A 82 -0.01 -7.55 -13.08
CA ASN A 82 -0.09 -8.79 -13.85
C ASN A 82 0.19 -8.60 -15.36
N ARG A 83 -0.06 -7.42 -15.93
CA ARG A 83 0.25 -7.06 -17.31
C ARG A 83 1.70 -6.58 -17.50
N GLY A 84 2.40 -6.24 -16.42
CA GLY A 84 3.73 -5.64 -16.45
C GLY A 84 3.75 -4.15 -16.76
N ASP A 85 2.61 -3.44 -16.62
CA ASP A 85 2.53 -1.97 -16.73
C ASP A 85 3.25 -1.30 -15.54
N ILE A 86 3.26 -1.98 -14.40
CA ILE A 86 4.08 -1.70 -13.22
C ILE A 86 4.86 -2.96 -12.81
N VAL A 87 5.99 -2.78 -12.14
CA VAL A 87 6.82 -3.90 -11.65
C VAL A 87 6.69 -4.11 -10.14
N VAL A 88 6.16 -3.12 -9.46
CA VAL A 88 5.87 -3.11 -8.02
C VAL A 88 4.46 -2.57 -7.80
N LEU A 89 3.66 -3.26 -7.00
CA LEU A 89 2.46 -2.76 -6.36
C LEU A 89 2.82 -2.45 -4.91
N GLU A 90 2.75 -1.17 -4.54
CA GLU A 90 3.14 -0.69 -3.22
C GLU A 90 1.92 -0.31 -2.38
N THR A 91 1.77 -0.93 -1.22
CA THR A 91 0.72 -0.62 -0.25
C THR A 91 1.13 -1.12 1.15
N ASP A 92 0.20 -1.23 2.09
CA ASP A 92 0.45 -1.79 3.41
C ASP A 92 0.72 -3.30 3.38
N GLN A 93 1.50 -3.78 4.35
CA GLN A 93 1.90 -5.18 4.45
C GLN A 93 0.72 -6.16 4.51
N ASN A 94 -0.37 -5.81 5.20
CA ASN A 94 -1.51 -6.71 5.35
C ASN A 94 -2.20 -6.95 4.02
N THR A 95 -2.41 -5.88 3.24
CA THR A 95 -2.97 -5.95 1.88
C THR A 95 -2.06 -6.75 0.95
N VAL A 96 -0.73 -6.53 1.00
CA VAL A 96 0.23 -7.29 0.17
C VAL A 96 0.25 -8.76 0.54
N ARG A 97 0.27 -9.11 1.84
CA ARG A 97 0.20 -10.51 2.32
C ARG A 97 -1.09 -11.20 1.86
N TYR A 98 -2.22 -10.49 1.93
CA TYR A 98 -3.48 -11.00 1.40
C TYR A 98 -3.39 -11.28 -0.11
N ILE A 99 -2.91 -10.31 -0.91
CA ILE A 99 -2.73 -10.47 -2.36
C ILE A 99 -1.86 -11.68 -2.66
N ALA A 100 -0.71 -11.82 -2.01
CA ALA A 100 0.21 -12.94 -2.19
C ALA A 100 -0.39 -14.29 -1.77
N SER A 101 -1.24 -14.32 -0.73
CA SER A 101 -1.93 -15.55 -0.30
C SER A 101 -3.01 -16.04 -1.28
N ARG A 102 -3.47 -15.18 -2.20
CA ARG A 102 -4.52 -15.49 -3.19
C ARG A 102 -3.97 -15.61 -4.62
N ASN A 103 -2.70 -15.30 -4.85
CA ASN A 103 -2.08 -15.26 -6.17
C ASN A 103 -0.73 -15.98 -6.15
N ASP A 104 -0.69 -17.21 -6.64
CA ASP A 104 0.52 -18.05 -6.63
C ASP A 104 1.71 -17.45 -7.39
N ASN A 105 1.47 -16.52 -8.33
CA ASN A 105 2.49 -15.85 -9.11
C ASN A 105 3.04 -14.56 -8.46
N ILE A 106 2.47 -14.15 -7.32
CA ILE A 106 2.88 -12.93 -6.61
C ILE A 106 3.70 -13.29 -5.36
N ALA A 107 4.74 -12.52 -5.12
CA ALA A 107 5.55 -12.54 -3.92
C ALA A 107 5.36 -11.24 -3.14
N ASP A 108 5.27 -11.35 -1.81
CA ASP A 108 5.35 -10.24 -0.87
C ASP A 108 6.83 -9.95 -0.55
N ARG A 109 7.21 -8.67 -0.57
CA ARG A 109 8.58 -8.24 -0.33
C ARG A 109 8.62 -6.93 0.45
N PRO A 110 9.60 -6.74 1.37
CA PRO A 110 9.89 -5.41 1.91
C PRO A 110 10.48 -4.53 0.79
N PRO A 111 10.33 -3.21 0.87
CA PRO A 111 11.11 -2.26 0.07
C PRO A 111 12.61 -2.44 0.30
N TYR A 112 13.43 -1.98 -0.66
CA TYR A 112 14.91 -2.08 -0.59
C TYR A 112 15.51 -1.34 0.61
N MET A 113 14.95 -0.20 0.96
CA MET A 113 15.29 0.54 2.19
C MET A 113 14.41 0.05 3.34
N ASN A 114 14.78 0.34 4.58
CA ASN A 114 13.92 0.03 5.72
C ASN A 114 12.49 0.50 5.42
N PRO A 115 11.50 -0.39 5.53
CA PRO A 115 10.14 -0.01 5.19
C PRO A 115 9.66 1.09 6.13
N ASN A 116 9.14 2.17 5.54
CA ASN A 116 8.44 3.18 6.30
C ASN A 116 7.22 2.55 6.96
N MET A 117 6.90 2.99 8.18
CA MET A 117 5.66 2.60 8.85
C MET A 117 4.51 3.43 8.30
N LEU A 118 3.44 2.77 7.91
CA LEU A 118 2.17 3.41 7.59
C LEU A 118 1.32 3.45 8.85
N VAL A 119 0.86 4.63 9.21
CA VAL A 119 0.00 4.89 10.36
C VAL A 119 -1.43 5.05 9.87
N PHE A 120 -2.32 4.20 10.35
CA PHE A 120 -3.73 4.19 9.95
C PHE A 120 -4.57 5.02 10.94
N CYS A 121 -5.29 5.98 10.41
CA CYS A 121 -6.22 6.85 11.13
C CYS A 121 -7.45 7.15 10.27
N MET A 122 -8.36 7.92 10.81
CA MET A 122 -9.54 8.42 10.10
C MET A 122 -9.42 9.92 9.94
N LEU A 123 -9.77 10.41 8.75
CA LEU A 123 -9.77 11.81 8.39
C LEU A 123 -11.22 12.33 8.37
N LEU A 124 -11.46 13.45 9.03
CA LEU A 124 -12.74 14.15 9.11
C LEU A 124 -12.55 15.62 8.73
N ARG A 125 -13.66 16.34 8.46
CA ARG A 125 -13.61 17.79 8.33
C ARG A 125 -13.24 18.46 9.66
N GLU A 126 -12.63 19.62 9.63
CA GLU A 126 -12.27 20.38 10.84
C GLU A 126 -13.52 20.73 11.68
N GLU A 127 -14.66 20.98 11.06
CA GLU A 127 -15.94 21.24 11.73
C GLU A 127 -16.48 20.04 12.52
N ASP A 128 -16.03 18.82 12.18
CA ASP A 128 -16.42 17.57 12.83
C ASP A 128 -15.41 17.14 13.94
N ALA A 129 -14.61 18.06 14.46
CA ALA A 129 -13.57 17.79 15.46
C ALA A 129 -14.13 17.13 16.75
N GLU A 130 -15.36 17.40 17.15
CA GLU A 130 -16.00 16.73 18.30
C GLU A 130 -16.23 15.25 18.02
N LEU A 131 -16.70 14.89 16.82
CA LEU A 131 -16.85 13.51 16.38
C LEU A 131 -15.49 12.81 16.30
N ARG A 132 -14.45 13.50 15.79
CA ARG A 132 -13.08 13.01 15.76
C ARG A 132 -12.60 12.63 17.18
N ASP A 133 -12.83 13.51 18.19
CA ASP A 133 -12.43 13.25 19.57
C ASP A 133 -13.17 12.05 20.16
N GLN A 134 -14.46 11.91 19.88
CA GLN A 134 -15.26 10.76 20.30
C GLN A 134 -14.75 9.45 19.67
N ILE A 135 -14.42 9.46 18.38
CA ILE A 135 -13.84 8.30 17.69
C ILE A 135 -12.48 7.94 18.30
N SER A 136 -11.60 8.93 18.55
CA SER A 136 -10.30 8.72 19.20
C SER A 136 -10.45 8.09 20.58
N ALA A 137 -11.41 8.55 21.38
CA ALA A 137 -11.71 7.95 22.67
C ALA A 137 -12.21 6.49 22.55
N CYS A 138 -13.02 6.17 21.54
CA CYS A 138 -13.42 4.79 21.25
C CYS A 138 -12.23 3.93 20.86
N ILE A 139 -11.31 4.43 19.99
CA ILE A 139 -10.08 3.73 19.60
C ILE A 139 -9.22 3.42 20.83
N ALA A 140 -9.02 4.40 21.71
CA ALA A 140 -8.28 4.21 22.96
C ALA A 140 -8.91 3.12 23.84
N GLY A 141 -10.23 3.17 24.05
CA GLY A 141 -10.95 2.14 24.81
C GLY A 141 -10.87 0.75 24.18
N MET A 142 -10.93 0.66 22.83
CA MET A 142 -10.82 -0.62 22.12
C MET A 142 -9.38 -1.19 22.15
N ASN A 143 -8.37 -0.34 22.27
CA ASN A 143 -7.00 -0.78 22.54
C ASN A 143 -6.85 -1.32 23.96
N GLU A 144 -7.43 -0.63 24.96
CA GLU A 144 -7.35 -1.02 26.36
C GLU A 144 -8.06 -2.35 26.66
N ASP A 145 -9.23 -2.57 26.05
CA ASP A 145 -10.04 -3.79 26.27
C ASP A 145 -9.69 -4.96 25.33
N GLY A 146 -8.75 -4.76 24.40
CA GLY A 146 -8.27 -5.78 23.46
C GLY A 146 -9.15 -5.98 22.23
N THR A 147 -10.19 -5.17 22.04
CA THR A 147 -11.12 -5.29 20.89
C THR A 147 -10.39 -5.12 19.55
N ILE A 148 -9.48 -4.14 19.45
CA ILE A 148 -8.70 -3.93 18.19
C ILE A 148 -7.81 -5.14 17.90
N GLU A 149 -7.18 -5.73 18.89
CA GLU A 149 -6.33 -6.90 18.68
C GLU A 149 -7.14 -8.13 18.22
N LEU A 150 -8.31 -8.35 18.82
CA LEU A 150 -9.24 -9.39 18.37
C LEU A 150 -9.70 -9.15 16.92
N MET A 151 -10.01 -7.89 16.56
CA MET A 151 -10.39 -7.54 15.19
C MET A 151 -9.25 -7.76 14.20
N LYS A 152 -8.00 -7.45 14.56
CA LYS A 152 -6.82 -7.75 13.72
C LYS A 152 -6.70 -9.25 13.47
N GLN A 153 -6.86 -10.07 14.52
CA GLN A 153 -6.84 -11.51 14.38
C GLN A 153 -7.93 -11.98 13.41
N THR A 154 -9.19 -11.60 13.65
CA THR A 154 -10.35 -12.08 12.90
C THR A 154 -10.40 -11.57 11.46
N TYR A 155 -10.17 -10.27 11.25
CA TYR A 155 -10.39 -9.63 9.95
C TYR A 155 -9.12 -9.44 9.13
N ILE A 156 -7.94 -9.66 9.69
CA ILE A 156 -6.65 -9.58 8.97
C ILE A 156 -5.99 -10.95 8.92
N GLU A 157 -5.56 -11.49 10.07
CA GLU A 157 -4.72 -12.69 10.10
C GLU A 157 -5.48 -13.94 9.62
N ASP A 158 -6.69 -14.17 10.14
CA ASP A 158 -7.51 -15.32 9.75
C ASP A 158 -7.94 -15.22 8.27
N VAL A 159 -8.26 -14.01 7.80
CA VAL A 159 -8.58 -13.77 6.38
C VAL A 159 -7.37 -14.03 5.48
N ILE A 160 -6.17 -13.61 5.85
CA ILE A 160 -4.94 -13.93 5.10
C ILE A 160 -4.69 -15.44 5.11
N ALA A 161 -4.97 -16.12 6.22
CA ALA A 161 -4.84 -17.58 6.35
C ALA A 161 -5.87 -18.37 5.52
N GLY A 162 -6.92 -17.72 5.03
CA GLY A 162 -7.94 -18.33 4.16
C GLY A 162 -9.28 -18.55 4.82
N GLU A 163 -9.45 -18.09 6.03
CA GLU A 163 -10.73 -18.13 6.71
C GLU A 163 -11.65 -17.03 6.19
N GLU A 164 -12.94 -17.28 6.14
CA GLU A 164 -13.96 -16.29 5.79
C GLU A 164 -14.61 -15.81 7.10
N PRO A 165 -14.49 -14.53 7.45
CA PRO A 165 -15.09 -14.01 8.67
C PRO A 165 -16.61 -13.96 8.54
N ASP A 166 -17.29 -14.02 9.68
CA ASP A 166 -18.73 -13.78 9.74
C ASP A 166 -19.09 -12.40 9.18
N ALA A 167 -20.30 -12.30 8.63
CA ALA A 167 -20.82 -11.03 8.13
C ALA A 167 -20.85 -10.00 9.28
N ILE A 168 -20.42 -8.77 8.97
CA ILE A 168 -20.51 -7.66 9.90
C ILE A 168 -21.95 -7.14 9.87
N GLU A 169 -22.69 -7.44 10.94
CA GLU A 169 -24.07 -7.00 11.05
C GLU A 169 -24.16 -5.48 11.29
N PRO A 170 -24.91 -4.76 10.45
CA PRO A 170 -25.09 -3.34 10.65
C PRO A 170 -25.83 -3.06 11.97
N VAL A 171 -25.35 -2.07 12.69
CA VAL A 171 -26.02 -1.61 13.91
C VAL A 171 -27.05 -0.56 13.54
N ALA A 172 -28.25 -0.63 14.15
CA ALA A 172 -29.32 0.34 13.91
C ALA A 172 -29.80 0.95 15.23
N PHE A 173 -29.64 2.25 15.34
CA PHE A 173 -30.15 3.07 16.45
C PHE A 173 -31.23 3.99 15.90
N PRO A 174 -32.55 3.69 16.13
CA PRO A 174 -33.64 4.45 15.58
C PRO A 174 -33.59 5.93 16.01
N GLY A 175 -33.53 6.85 15.05
CA GLY A 175 -33.49 8.28 15.32
C GLY A 175 -32.12 8.86 15.64
N ALA A 176 -31.07 8.02 15.71
CA ALA A 176 -29.70 8.49 15.86
C ALA A 176 -29.12 9.00 14.52
N GLU A 177 -28.09 9.81 14.62
CA GLU A 177 -27.33 10.30 13.47
C GLU A 177 -26.63 9.15 12.72
N THR A 178 -26.35 9.37 11.45
CA THR A 178 -25.67 8.40 10.59
C THR A 178 -24.33 8.96 10.15
N ILE A 179 -23.25 8.22 10.48
CA ILE A 179 -21.90 8.51 10.01
C ILE A 179 -21.75 7.88 8.62
N LYS A 180 -21.39 8.69 7.63
CA LYS A 180 -21.09 8.22 6.26
C LYS A 180 -19.59 8.02 6.09
N VAL A 181 -19.18 6.82 5.72
CA VAL A 181 -17.77 6.43 5.64
C VAL A 181 -17.41 6.05 4.21
N ALA A 182 -16.42 6.75 3.63
CA ALA A 182 -15.94 6.44 2.30
C ALA A 182 -15.10 5.17 2.30
N VAL A 183 -15.44 4.22 1.44
CA VAL A 183 -14.71 2.97 1.19
C VAL A 183 -14.56 2.74 -0.30
N THR A 184 -13.44 2.10 -0.72
CA THR A 184 -13.29 1.66 -2.12
C THR A 184 -13.97 0.31 -2.36
N GLY A 185 -14.10 -0.51 -1.33
CA GLY A 185 -14.77 -1.81 -1.37
C GLY A 185 -13.99 -2.91 -2.10
N ASP A 186 -12.73 -2.68 -2.46
CA ASP A 186 -11.89 -3.63 -3.19
C ASP A 186 -10.50 -3.83 -2.58
N ARG A 187 -10.34 -3.49 -1.29
CA ARG A 187 -9.05 -3.53 -0.57
C ARG A 187 -9.05 -4.54 0.58
N PRO A 188 -9.16 -5.84 0.30
CA PRO A 188 -9.02 -6.83 1.36
C PRO A 188 -7.58 -6.88 1.90
N PRO A 189 -7.39 -7.13 3.20
CA PRO A 189 -8.39 -7.46 4.21
C PRO A 189 -8.97 -6.23 4.94
N MET A 190 -8.68 -5.00 4.45
CA MET A 190 -9.02 -3.75 5.13
C MET A 190 -10.48 -3.34 4.95
N ASP A 191 -10.89 -3.06 3.71
CA ASP A 191 -12.28 -2.74 3.35
C ASP A 191 -12.60 -3.36 1.98
N TYR A 192 -13.56 -4.27 1.93
CA TYR A 192 -13.94 -4.96 0.72
C TYR A 192 -15.40 -5.43 0.76
N VAL A 193 -15.91 -5.82 -0.40
CA VAL A 193 -17.24 -6.42 -0.52
C VAL A 193 -17.09 -7.91 -0.71
N SER A 194 -17.76 -8.70 0.14
CA SER A 194 -17.78 -10.15 0.02
C SER A 194 -18.46 -10.61 -1.27
N ALA A 195 -18.32 -11.89 -1.62
CA ALA A 195 -19.04 -12.49 -2.72
C ALA A 195 -20.59 -12.41 -2.58
N GLY A 196 -21.07 -12.29 -1.34
CA GLY A 196 -22.48 -12.07 -1.01
C GLY A 196 -22.96 -10.62 -1.12
N GLY A 197 -22.07 -9.69 -1.44
CA GLY A 197 -22.40 -8.27 -1.56
C GLY A 197 -22.37 -7.49 -0.25
N ASN A 198 -21.91 -8.11 0.86
CA ASN A 198 -21.85 -7.45 2.18
C ASN A 198 -20.49 -6.77 2.39
N PRO A 199 -20.45 -5.56 2.99
CA PRO A 199 -19.20 -4.94 3.41
C PRO A 199 -18.48 -5.80 4.45
N LEU A 200 -17.19 -5.99 4.27
CA LEU A 200 -16.32 -6.75 5.16
C LEU A 200 -14.96 -6.06 5.32
N GLY A 201 -14.16 -6.60 6.23
CA GLY A 201 -12.79 -6.19 6.47
C GLY A 201 -12.59 -5.43 7.77
N PHE A 202 -11.32 -5.26 8.11
CA PHE A 202 -10.92 -4.66 9.39
C PHE A 202 -11.48 -3.23 9.58
N ASN A 203 -11.39 -2.37 8.56
CA ASN A 203 -11.91 -1.00 8.62
C ASN A 203 -13.43 -0.97 8.81
N THR A 204 -14.15 -1.88 8.11
CA THR A 204 -15.60 -2.02 8.24
C THR A 204 -15.99 -2.45 9.66
N ALA A 205 -15.28 -3.43 10.22
CA ALA A 205 -15.51 -3.89 11.60
C ALA A 205 -15.21 -2.78 12.62
N LEU A 206 -14.09 -2.07 12.43
CA LEU A 206 -13.66 -0.99 13.31
C LEU A 206 -14.73 0.12 13.40
N ILE A 207 -15.16 0.64 12.25
CA ILE A 207 -16.13 1.75 12.26
C ILE A 207 -17.54 1.29 12.72
N THR A 208 -17.90 0.03 12.48
CA THR A 208 -19.15 -0.53 13.00
C THR A 208 -19.11 -0.62 14.53
N GLU A 209 -17.99 -1.02 15.12
CA GLU A 209 -17.85 -1.04 16.60
C GLU A 209 -17.78 0.38 17.18
N VAL A 210 -17.12 1.33 16.50
CA VAL A 210 -17.16 2.75 16.89
C VAL A 210 -18.60 3.26 16.90
N ALA A 211 -19.34 3.06 15.82
CA ALA A 211 -20.75 3.49 15.73
C ALA A 211 -21.62 2.87 16.83
N LYS A 212 -21.38 1.60 17.17
CA LYS A 212 -22.06 0.91 18.27
C LYS A 212 -21.74 1.53 19.64
N ARG A 213 -20.49 1.88 19.90
CA ARG A 213 -20.08 2.53 21.18
C ARG A 213 -20.62 3.95 21.31
N LEU A 214 -20.78 4.65 20.17
CA LEU A 214 -21.34 6.01 20.12
C LEU A 214 -22.88 6.03 20.00
N GLU A 215 -23.53 4.86 19.88
CA GLU A 215 -24.97 4.73 19.62
C GLU A 215 -25.41 5.50 18.35
N MET A 216 -24.57 5.45 17.29
CA MET A 216 -24.80 6.09 15.99
C MET A 216 -25.02 5.03 14.90
N ASN A 217 -25.66 5.43 13.81
CA ASN A 217 -25.75 4.60 12.60
C ASN A 217 -24.49 4.77 11.75
N VAL A 218 -24.19 3.79 10.88
CA VAL A 218 -23.10 3.88 9.90
C VAL A 218 -23.59 3.50 8.52
N GLU A 219 -23.16 4.26 7.51
CA GLU A 219 -23.40 4.01 6.08
C GLU A 219 -22.06 3.98 5.34
N MET A 220 -21.78 2.86 4.63
CA MET A 220 -20.60 2.77 3.77
C MET A 220 -20.91 3.38 2.41
N VAL A 221 -20.16 4.41 2.02
CA VAL A 221 -20.31 5.11 0.73
C VAL A 221 -19.16 4.68 -0.18
N ASN A 222 -19.49 4.08 -1.32
CA ASN A 222 -18.46 3.68 -2.29
C ASN A 222 -17.91 4.90 -3.02
N VAL A 223 -16.59 5.14 -2.86
CA VAL A 223 -15.88 6.29 -3.41
C VAL A 223 -14.52 5.82 -3.93
N SER A 224 -14.13 6.20 -5.16
CA SER A 224 -12.78 5.90 -5.67
C SER A 224 -11.69 6.62 -4.87
N CYS A 225 -10.46 6.10 -4.91
CA CYS A 225 -9.35 6.68 -4.16
C CYS A 225 -9.13 8.16 -4.48
N ALA A 226 -9.16 8.56 -5.76
CA ALA A 226 -8.99 9.95 -6.19
C ALA A 226 -10.14 10.87 -5.76
N ALA A 227 -11.36 10.33 -5.56
CA ALA A 227 -12.53 11.15 -5.21
C ALA A 227 -12.72 11.36 -3.70
N ARG A 228 -11.97 10.66 -2.84
CA ARG A 228 -12.17 10.68 -1.37
C ARG A 228 -12.03 12.06 -0.77
N GLY A 229 -11.02 12.84 -1.16
CA GLY A 229 -10.80 14.19 -0.64
C GLY A 229 -11.97 15.12 -0.94
N ILE A 230 -12.47 15.12 -2.19
CA ILE A 230 -13.61 15.94 -2.57
C ILE A 230 -14.93 15.43 -1.96
N ALA A 231 -15.08 14.11 -1.80
CA ALA A 231 -16.26 13.54 -1.14
C ALA A 231 -16.36 13.98 0.32
N LEU A 232 -15.23 14.03 1.04
CA LEU A 232 -15.16 14.55 2.40
C LEU A 232 -15.47 16.06 2.43
N ALA A 233 -14.81 16.87 1.61
CA ALA A 233 -14.97 18.31 1.56
C ALA A 233 -16.40 18.76 1.21
N THR A 234 -17.13 17.94 0.41
CA THR A 234 -18.51 18.27 -0.02
C THR A 234 -19.60 17.59 0.83
N GLY A 235 -19.23 16.85 1.89
CA GLY A 235 -20.19 16.17 2.77
C GLY A 235 -20.89 14.95 2.15
N VAL A 236 -20.34 14.38 1.07
CA VAL A 236 -20.76 13.09 0.53
C VAL A 236 -20.45 11.98 1.53
N CYS A 237 -19.33 12.10 2.24
CA CYS A 237 -18.98 11.29 3.40
C CYS A 237 -18.52 12.19 4.55
N ASP A 238 -18.49 11.64 5.75
CA ASP A 238 -18.04 12.31 6.98
C ASP A 238 -16.67 11.82 7.39
N ILE A 239 -16.29 10.59 6.99
CA ILE A 239 -15.05 9.92 7.34
C ILE A 239 -14.40 9.33 6.09
N VAL A 240 -13.08 9.46 6.00
CA VAL A 240 -12.21 8.76 5.06
C VAL A 240 -11.17 7.97 5.85
N PHE A 241 -11.02 6.67 5.59
CA PHE A 241 -9.87 5.91 6.07
C PHE A 241 -8.61 6.39 5.36
N TRP A 242 -7.61 6.76 6.14
CA TRP A 242 -6.39 7.36 5.65
C TRP A 242 -5.15 6.69 6.23
N MET A 243 -4.08 6.68 5.46
CA MET A 243 -2.78 6.19 5.86
C MET A 243 -1.75 7.27 5.63
N GLU A 244 -1.06 7.65 6.70
CA GLU A 244 0.10 8.50 6.65
C GLU A 244 1.38 7.67 6.73
N VAL A 245 2.45 8.12 6.11
CA VAL A 245 3.78 7.57 6.35
C VAL A 245 4.28 8.14 7.68
N GLY A 246 4.25 7.30 8.73
CA GLY A 246 4.69 7.70 10.07
C GLY A 246 6.18 7.51 10.21
N ASP A 247 6.97 8.43 9.83
CA ASP A 247 8.37 8.70 10.20
C ASP A 247 9.07 9.54 9.13
N PHE A 248 8.60 10.75 8.94
CA PHE A 248 9.25 11.72 8.05
C PHE A 248 10.54 12.31 8.65
N GLU A 249 10.89 12.05 9.92
CA GLU A 249 12.09 12.61 10.56
C GLU A 249 13.40 12.20 9.87
N ASN A 250 13.37 11.15 9.03
CA ASN A 250 14.54 10.66 8.29
C ASN A 250 14.48 10.90 6.76
N TRP A 251 13.44 11.55 6.25
CA TRP A 251 13.31 11.89 4.84
C TRP A 251 13.77 13.34 4.60
N GLU A 252 15.08 13.56 4.55
CA GLU A 252 15.63 14.85 4.12
C GLU A 252 15.20 15.12 2.66
N GLY A 253 14.24 16.03 2.49
CA GLY A 253 13.92 16.65 1.20
C GLY A 253 12.56 16.34 0.57
N ALA A 254 11.70 15.54 1.19
CA ALA A 254 10.34 15.33 0.68
C ALA A 254 9.32 16.11 1.54
N ASP A 255 9.06 17.34 1.15
CA ASP A 255 8.11 18.23 1.80
C ASP A 255 6.75 18.11 1.07
N PHE A 256 6.01 17.01 1.31
CA PHE A 256 4.64 16.88 0.81
C PHE A 256 3.73 16.35 1.90
N GLU A 257 2.58 16.97 2.03
CA GLU A 257 1.53 16.59 2.95
C GLU A 257 0.31 16.07 2.16
N ASP A 258 -0.08 14.83 2.42
CA ASP A 258 -1.28 14.24 1.78
C ASP A 258 -2.56 14.60 2.53
N GLN A 259 -2.47 15.26 3.68
CA GLN A 259 -3.65 15.71 4.43
C GLN A 259 -4.25 16.95 3.75
N PRO A 260 -5.53 16.92 3.32
CA PRO A 260 -6.20 18.12 2.81
C PRO A 260 -6.37 19.21 3.87
N GLU A 261 -6.33 20.47 3.44
CA GLU A 261 -6.65 21.61 4.31
C GLU A 261 -8.06 21.48 4.94
N ASN A 262 -8.24 22.07 6.09
CA ASN A 262 -9.52 22.07 6.86
C ASN A 262 -9.99 20.66 7.23
N THR A 263 -9.05 19.76 7.51
CA THR A 263 -9.34 18.42 8.01
C THR A 263 -8.62 18.14 9.33
N VAL A 264 -9.17 17.20 10.10
CA VAL A 264 -8.61 16.70 11.37
C VAL A 264 -8.49 15.19 11.32
N VAL A 265 -7.54 14.65 12.07
CA VAL A 265 -7.20 13.22 12.08
C VAL A 265 -7.48 12.64 13.44
N THR A 266 -8.00 11.40 13.50
CA THR A 266 -8.15 10.66 14.76
C THR A 266 -6.79 10.19 15.28
N ASP A 267 -6.76 9.73 16.53
CA ASP A 267 -5.65 8.91 17.00
C ASP A 267 -5.49 7.67 16.10
N PRO A 268 -4.24 7.20 15.91
CA PRO A 268 -3.99 6.02 15.10
C PRO A 268 -4.55 4.76 15.74
N TYR A 269 -5.17 3.90 14.91
CA TYR A 269 -5.69 2.61 15.34
C TYR A 269 -4.80 1.42 14.94
N MET A 270 -3.86 1.63 14.02
CA MET A 270 -2.93 0.60 13.57
C MET A 270 -1.68 1.24 12.95
N SER A 271 -0.55 0.54 13.04
CA SER A 271 0.67 0.88 12.30
C SER A 271 1.24 -0.40 11.70
N VAL A 272 1.55 -0.38 10.40
CA VAL A 272 2.12 -1.52 9.66
C VAL A 272 3.16 -1.04 8.66
N PRO A 273 4.15 -1.87 8.30
CA PRO A 273 5.13 -1.50 7.30
C PRO A 273 4.50 -1.27 5.92
N LEU A 274 5.06 -0.32 5.17
CA LEU A 274 4.90 -0.23 3.73
C LEU A 274 5.51 -1.48 3.09
N TRP A 275 4.83 -2.09 2.10
CA TRP A 275 5.23 -3.38 1.54
C TRP A 275 5.00 -3.44 0.03
N TRP A 276 5.65 -4.39 -0.63
CA TRP A 276 5.63 -4.57 -2.08
C TRP A 276 5.06 -5.92 -2.48
N ALA A 277 4.09 -5.91 -3.40
CA ALA A 277 3.72 -7.07 -4.19
C ALA A 277 4.45 -7.02 -5.54
N VAL A 278 5.11 -8.12 -5.91
CA VAL A 278 5.89 -8.24 -7.14
C VAL A 278 5.62 -9.60 -7.80
N LEU A 279 5.74 -9.71 -9.11
CA LEU A 279 5.65 -11.02 -9.77
C LEU A 279 6.88 -11.88 -9.42
N LYS A 280 6.68 -13.17 -9.15
CA LYS A 280 7.75 -14.11 -8.77
C LYS A 280 8.81 -14.32 -9.85
N ASP A 281 8.45 -14.12 -11.10
CA ASP A 281 9.33 -14.19 -12.28
C ASP A 281 9.94 -12.82 -12.66
N SER A 282 9.54 -11.76 -11.98
CA SER A 282 10.10 -10.43 -12.17
C SER A 282 11.56 -10.37 -11.69
N PRO A 283 12.46 -9.69 -12.43
CA PRO A 283 13.84 -9.45 -11.97
C PRO A 283 13.87 -8.68 -10.63
N VAL A 284 12.85 -7.90 -10.32
CA VAL A 284 12.73 -7.15 -9.04
C VAL A 284 12.74 -8.08 -7.82
N VAL A 285 12.21 -9.30 -7.93
CA VAL A 285 12.22 -10.30 -6.84
C VAL A 285 13.62 -10.65 -6.37
N ASN A 286 14.60 -10.62 -7.26
CA ASN A 286 15.97 -11.09 -6.99
C ASN A 286 16.94 -9.95 -6.62
N VAL A 287 16.57 -8.68 -6.84
CA VAL A 287 17.45 -7.52 -6.55
C VAL A 287 17.88 -7.45 -5.08
N TYR A 288 17.16 -8.13 -4.19
CA TYR A 288 17.33 -8.06 -2.72
C TYR A 288 17.90 -9.32 -2.08
N ARG A 289 18.27 -10.34 -2.88
CA ARG A 289 18.83 -11.60 -2.33
C ARG A 289 20.33 -11.58 -2.10
N ASP A 290 21.03 -10.61 -2.63
CA ASP A 290 22.50 -10.60 -2.71
C ASP A 290 23.18 -9.55 -1.80
N ASN A 291 22.49 -9.04 -0.73
CA ASN A 291 23.11 -8.18 0.27
C ASN A 291 23.03 -8.79 1.68
#